data_2a63eb38b66fc1be0de0ea3e68a113b0
#
_entry.id   2a63eb38b66fc1be0de0ea3e68a113b0
#
_cell.length_a   1.000
_cell.length_b   1.000
_cell.length_c   1.000
_cell.angle_alpha   90.00
_cell.angle_beta   90.00
_cell.angle_gamma   90.00
#
_symmetry.space_group_name_H-M   'P 1'
#
loop_
_entity.id
_entity.type
_entity.pdbx_description
1 polymer ?
#
loop_
_entity_poly.entity_id
_entity_poly.type
_entity_poly.pdbx_seq_one_letter_code
_entity_poly.pdbx_strand_id
1 'polypeptide(L)'
;SPNGRPVVDSVYVFVKYSVKYLDGVYKDSNIEEIAKQLGTYSPTNYYTHDIWLVNDHTLTEGLYEVLTSMKTGEKVTVAIPPSLLFSETISYYSMFYYTTEGNDSEKVSVIYELEVLDFVPNINEYQLKQLREFRDQNYPGLESSETGFFFKKTKSVSFEESADSIADEESLKIFYTGRLLDGFVFDSN
;
A
#
# COMPACT_ATOMS: atom_id res chain seq x y z
N SER A 1 6.06 22.05 -5.96
CA SER A 1 5.03 23.10 -5.96
C SER A 1 5.34 24.13 -4.87
N PRO A 2 5.27 25.46 -5.12
CA PRO A 2 5.51 26.46 -4.07
C PRO A 2 4.53 26.35 -2.89
N ASN A 3 3.40 25.67 -3.06
CA ASN A 3 2.33 25.50 -2.08
C ASN A 3 2.27 24.08 -1.49
N GLY A 4 3.29 23.23 -1.69
CA GLY A 4 3.34 21.89 -1.11
C GLY A 4 3.39 21.94 0.43
N ARG A 5 2.66 21.03 1.07
CA ARG A 5 2.69 20.86 2.53
C ARG A 5 3.95 20.08 2.92
N PRO A 6 4.74 20.52 3.92
CA PRO A 6 5.92 19.79 4.37
C PRO A 6 5.51 18.44 4.96
N VAL A 7 6.23 17.38 4.61
CA VAL A 7 6.09 16.07 5.25
C VAL A 7 6.66 16.16 6.66
N VAL A 8 5.93 15.61 7.62
CA VAL A 8 6.32 15.58 9.03
C VAL A 8 6.32 14.15 9.55
N ASP A 9 6.90 13.95 10.72
CA ASP A 9 6.86 12.66 11.40
C ASP A 9 5.43 12.17 11.68
N SER A 10 5.24 10.86 11.75
CA SER A 10 3.98 10.19 12.10
C SER A 10 2.80 10.45 11.16
N VAL A 11 3.07 10.78 9.88
CA VAL A 11 2.05 10.86 8.83
C VAL A 11 2.17 9.67 7.85
N TYR A 12 1.10 9.38 7.14
CA TYR A 12 1.07 8.40 6.07
C TYR A 12 1.19 9.12 4.73
N VAL A 13 2.33 8.96 4.06
CA VAL A 13 2.57 9.56 2.72
C VAL A 13 2.12 8.60 1.62
N PHE A 14 1.58 9.18 0.55
CA PHE A 14 1.29 8.48 -0.70
C PHE A 14 2.45 8.73 -1.65
N VAL A 15 3.22 7.67 -1.95
CA VAL A 15 4.45 7.78 -2.71
C VAL A 15 4.42 6.98 -4.01
N LYS A 16 5.00 7.56 -5.06
CA LYS A 16 5.49 6.82 -6.22
C LYS A 16 7.01 6.74 -6.14
N TYR A 17 7.55 5.58 -6.46
CA TYR A 17 8.99 5.41 -6.41
C TYR A 17 9.52 4.48 -7.49
N SER A 18 10.80 4.65 -7.77
CA SER A 18 11.64 3.64 -8.41
C SER A 18 12.99 3.55 -7.71
N VAL A 19 13.55 2.36 -7.72
CA VAL A 19 14.87 2.06 -7.15
C VAL A 19 15.77 1.55 -8.25
N LYS A 20 16.99 2.08 -8.34
CA LYS A 20 18.01 1.68 -9.30
C LYS A 20 19.32 1.35 -8.58
N TYR A 21 20.06 0.45 -9.14
CA TYR A 21 21.49 0.33 -8.83
C TYR A 21 22.27 1.53 -9.39
N LEU A 22 23.52 1.72 -8.96
CA LEU A 22 24.34 2.84 -9.43
C LEU A 22 24.67 2.80 -10.93
N ASP A 23 24.57 1.62 -11.55
CA ASP A 23 24.70 1.43 -12.99
C ASP A 23 23.44 1.80 -13.80
N GLY A 24 22.36 2.19 -13.09
CA GLY A 24 21.09 2.60 -13.70
C GLY A 24 20.09 1.48 -13.93
N VAL A 25 20.43 0.23 -13.61
CA VAL A 25 19.49 -0.90 -13.73
C VAL A 25 18.44 -0.81 -12.65
N TYR A 26 17.16 -0.92 -13.03
CA TYR A 26 16.05 -0.92 -12.06
C TYR A 26 16.11 -2.15 -11.16
N LYS A 27 15.86 -1.94 -9.88
CA LYS A 27 15.75 -2.97 -8.84
C LYS A 27 14.31 -3.20 -8.42
N ASP A 28 13.55 -2.12 -8.23
CA ASP A 28 12.19 -2.16 -7.71
C ASP A 28 11.42 -0.89 -8.09
N SER A 29 10.08 -0.97 -8.14
CA SER A 29 9.22 0.18 -8.36
C SER A 29 7.75 -0.15 -8.13
N ASN A 30 6.94 0.86 -7.75
CA ASN A 30 5.49 0.81 -7.82
C ASN A 30 4.92 1.50 -9.07
N ILE A 31 5.72 1.72 -10.10
CA ILE A 31 5.31 2.31 -11.39
C ILE A 31 5.13 1.18 -12.41
N GLU A 32 3.95 1.10 -13.02
CA GLU A 32 3.54 0.00 -13.90
C GLU A 32 4.52 -0.25 -15.06
N GLU A 33 4.97 0.82 -15.73
CA GLU A 33 5.91 0.72 -16.84
C GLU A 33 7.25 0.14 -16.43
N ILE A 34 7.70 0.45 -15.22
CA ILE A 34 8.95 -0.09 -14.67
C ILE A 34 8.76 -1.54 -14.23
N ALA A 35 7.63 -1.87 -13.61
CA ALA A 35 7.30 -3.26 -13.27
C ALA A 35 7.26 -4.17 -14.50
N LYS A 36 6.75 -3.67 -15.64
CA LYS A 36 6.82 -4.38 -16.93
C LYS A 36 8.25 -4.59 -17.41
N GLN A 37 9.13 -3.60 -17.27
CA GLN A 37 10.56 -3.73 -17.63
C GLN A 37 11.28 -4.73 -16.74
N LEU A 38 10.92 -4.77 -15.45
CA LEU A 38 11.47 -5.72 -14.48
C LEU A 38 10.92 -7.15 -14.64
N GLY A 39 9.83 -7.35 -15.39
CA GLY A 39 9.13 -8.63 -15.47
C GLY A 39 8.34 -8.98 -14.19
N THR A 40 8.11 -8.01 -13.31
CA THR A 40 7.35 -8.17 -12.05
C THR A 40 5.90 -7.69 -12.16
N TYR A 41 5.49 -7.28 -13.35
CA TYR A 41 4.13 -6.82 -13.60
C TYR A 41 3.09 -7.92 -13.31
N SER A 42 2.07 -7.56 -12.56
CA SER A 42 0.86 -8.36 -12.39
C SER A 42 -0.39 -7.51 -12.64
N PRO A 43 -1.38 -8.01 -13.40
CA PRO A 43 -2.63 -7.27 -13.62
C PRO A 43 -3.48 -7.12 -12.36
N THR A 44 -3.15 -7.83 -11.27
CA THR A 44 -3.82 -7.74 -9.97
C THR A 44 -3.11 -6.78 -9.00
N ASN A 45 -1.94 -6.25 -9.37
CA ASN A 45 -1.26 -5.23 -8.60
C ASN A 45 -1.77 -3.83 -8.95
N TYR A 46 -1.93 -3.00 -7.93
CA TYR A 46 -2.45 -1.64 -8.07
C TYR A 46 -1.31 -0.62 -8.15
N TYR A 47 -0.95 -0.19 -9.36
CA TYR A 47 0.21 0.66 -9.64
C TYR A 47 -0.10 2.17 -9.56
N THR A 48 -0.68 2.65 -8.46
CA THR A 48 -0.98 4.07 -8.31
C THR A 48 -0.04 4.77 -7.34
N HIS A 49 0.12 4.23 -6.17
CA HIS A 49 1.02 4.71 -5.11
C HIS A 49 1.07 3.68 -3.99
N ASP A 50 2.12 3.74 -3.20
CA ASP A 50 2.22 3.05 -1.92
C ASP A 50 1.90 4.01 -0.79
N ILE A 51 1.53 3.47 0.36
CA ILE A 51 1.27 4.23 1.58
C ILE A 51 2.34 3.87 2.60
N TRP A 52 3.20 4.84 2.94
CA TRP A 52 4.27 4.65 3.90
C TRP A 52 4.03 5.48 5.16
N LEU A 53 4.17 4.86 6.34
CA LEU A 53 4.19 5.59 7.60
C LEU A 53 5.56 6.23 7.79
N VAL A 54 5.60 7.54 7.89
CA VAL A 54 6.84 8.30 8.09
C VAL A 54 7.20 8.28 9.57
N ASN A 55 8.03 7.34 9.98
CA ASN A 55 8.70 7.35 11.28
C ASN A 55 10.03 6.58 11.21
N ASP A 56 10.87 6.78 12.22
CA ASP A 56 12.22 6.22 12.32
C ASP A 56 12.25 4.71 12.68
N HIS A 57 11.06 4.12 12.94
CA HIS A 57 10.94 2.68 13.23
C HIS A 57 10.46 1.86 12.03
N THR A 58 9.76 2.49 11.08
CA THR A 58 9.21 1.82 9.90
C THR A 58 10.00 2.07 8.63
N LEU A 59 10.70 3.19 8.56
CA LEU A 59 11.55 3.56 7.43
C LEU A 59 13.03 3.40 7.80
N THR A 60 13.84 3.15 6.77
CA THR A 60 15.29 3.27 6.92
C THR A 60 15.67 4.71 7.19
N GLU A 61 16.81 4.93 7.88
CA GLU A 61 17.27 6.27 8.24
C GLU A 61 17.34 7.21 7.02
N GLY A 62 17.89 6.72 5.90
CA GLY A 62 18.01 7.51 4.68
C GLY A 62 16.65 7.87 4.06
N LEU A 63 15.68 6.96 4.05
CA LEU A 63 14.33 7.26 3.56
C LEU A 63 13.58 8.22 4.47
N TYR A 64 13.73 8.06 5.79
CA TYR A 64 13.13 8.97 6.76
C TYR A 64 13.65 10.41 6.60
N GLU A 65 14.98 10.60 6.51
CA GLU A 65 15.58 11.91 6.28
C GLU A 65 15.11 12.55 4.96
N VAL A 66 15.08 11.77 3.88
CA VAL A 66 14.65 12.28 2.58
C VAL A 66 13.18 12.69 2.64
N LEU A 67 12.28 11.83 3.11
CA LEU A 67 10.85 12.12 3.13
C LEU A 67 10.53 13.32 4.02
N THR A 68 11.15 13.44 5.20
CA THR A 68 10.93 14.58 6.10
C THR A 68 11.51 15.90 5.57
N SER A 69 12.39 15.85 4.59
CA SER A 69 12.87 17.04 3.86
C SER A 69 11.95 17.49 2.72
N MET A 70 10.99 16.63 2.31
CA MET A 70 10.13 16.85 1.14
C MET A 70 8.81 17.54 1.49
N LYS A 71 8.15 18.02 0.42
CA LYS A 71 6.77 18.52 0.44
C LYS A 71 5.90 17.75 -0.54
N THR A 72 4.59 17.81 -0.35
CA THR A 72 3.65 17.24 -1.32
C THR A 72 3.84 17.84 -2.71
N GLY A 73 3.82 16.99 -3.73
CA GLY A 73 4.05 17.33 -5.14
C GLY A 73 5.53 17.48 -5.51
N GLU A 74 6.45 17.16 -4.61
CA GLU A 74 7.88 17.15 -4.91
C GLU A 74 8.36 15.79 -5.40
N LYS A 75 9.34 15.85 -6.30
CA LYS A 75 10.10 14.68 -6.77
C LYS A 75 11.56 14.88 -6.42
N VAL A 76 12.19 13.83 -5.91
CA VAL A 76 13.63 13.83 -5.63
C VAL A 76 14.30 12.61 -6.22
N THR A 77 15.56 12.76 -6.56
CA THR A 77 16.46 11.66 -6.86
C THR A 77 17.57 11.67 -5.83
N VAL A 78 17.76 10.58 -5.11
CA VAL A 78 18.73 10.49 -4.03
C VAL A 78 19.48 9.16 -4.10
N ALA A 79 20.81 9.23 -3.94
CA ALA A 79 21.64 8.06 -3.76
C ALA A 79 21.80 7.78 -2.26
N ILE A 80 21.38 6.60 -1.82
CA ILE A 80 21.40 6.20 -0.41
C ILE A 80 22.44 5.08 -0.22
N PRO A 81 23.43 5.27 0.67
CA PRO A 81 24.43 4.24 0.95
C PRO A 81 23.83 3.12 1.80
N PRO A 82 24.46 1.91 1.80
CA PRO A 82 23.98 0.76 2.56
C PRO A 82 23.80 1.04 4.05
N SER A 83 24.65 1.84 4.65
CA SER A 83 24.57 2.19 6.08
C SER A 83 23.29 2.91 6.47
N LEU A 84 22.65 3.62 5.54
CA LEU A 84 21.38 4.33 5.77
C LEU A 84 20.15 3.56 5.24
N LEU A 85 20.37 2.40 4.58
CA LEU A 85 19.31 1.51 4.10
C LEU A 85 19.11 0.28 4.98
N PHE A 86 20.17 -0.16 5.66
CA PHE A 86 20.19 -1.38 6.45
C PHE A 86 20.60 -1.07 7.88
N SER A 87 19.63 -0.68 8.71
CA SER A 87 19.84 -0.50 10.15
C SER A 87 19.70 -1.84 10.86
N GLU A 88 20.60 -2.14 11.79
CA GLU A 88 20.51 -3.32 12.66
C GLU A 88 19.26 -3.30 13.57
N THR A 89 18.64 -2.14 13.74
CA THR A 89 17.47 -1.88 14.59
C THR A 89 16.12 -1.97 13.86
N ILE A 90 16.11 -2.09 12.53
CA ILE A 90 14.85 -2.22 11.81
C ILE A 90 14.26 -3.61 12.06
N SER A 91 13.16 -3.62 12.80
CA SER A 91 12.37 -4.77 13.17
C SER A 91 12.10 -5.73 12.02
N TYR A 92 12.02 -7.02 12.32
CA TYR A 92 11.73 -8.18 11.48
C TYR A 92 10.65 -7.97 10.37
N TYR A 93 9.77 -6.99 10.51
CA TYR A 93 8.73 -6.67 9.52
C TYR A 93 9.21 -5.83 8.33
N SER A 94 10.18 -4.94 8.49
CA SER A 94 10.75 -4.19 7.36
C SER A 94 11.80 -5.03 6.61
N MET A 95 12.32 -6.05 7.24
CA MET A 95 13.25 -7.01 6.66
C MET A 95 12.64 -7.78 5.48
N PHE A 96 11.31 -7.99 5.45
CA PHE A 96 10.62 -8.67 4.35
C PHE A 96 10.59 -7.89 3.03
N TYR A 97 10.73 -6.57 3.07
CA TYR A 97 10.77 -5.75 1.85
C TYR A 97 12.18 -5.55 1.28
N TYR A 98 13.23 -5.86 2.04
CA TYR A 98 14.61 -5.56 1.65
C TYR A 98 15.57 -6.75 1.72
N THR A 99 15.14 -7.89 2.23
CA THR A 99 15.94 -9.12 2.21
C THR A 99 15.26 -10.16 1.32
N THR A 100 15.63 -10.20 0.07
CA THR A 100 15.79 -11.50 -0.54
C THR A 100 16.88 -12.23 0.24
N GLU A 101 16.60 -13.43 0.71
CA GLU A 101 17.58 -14.31 1.35
C GLU A 101 18.87 -14.34 0.50
N GLY A 102 19.90 -13.68 0.93
CA GLY A 102 21.15 -13.69 0.15
C GLY A 102 22.20 -12.78 0.74
N ASN A 103 23.29 -13.35 1.10
CA ASN A 103 24.66 -12.83 1.24
C ASN A 103 24.82 -11.29 1.44
N ASP A 104 25.71 -10.90 2.34
CA ASP A 104 26.23 -9.53 2.53
C ASP A 104 26.70 -8.82 1.22
N SER A 105 26.81 -9.55 0.11
CA SER A 105 27.11 -9.03 -1.23
C SER A 105 26.02 -8.19 -1.87
N GLU A 106 24.79 -8.15 -1.30
CA GLU A 106 23.65 -7.36 -1.82
C GLU A 106 23.45 -6.02 -1.10
N LYS A 107 24.24 -5.73 -0.06
CA LYS A 107 24.21 -4.42 0.61
C LYS A 107 24.96 -3.40 -0.25
N VAL A 108 24.28 -2.88 -1.25
CA VAL A 108 24.83 -1.88 -2.19
C VAL A 108 24.10 -0.57 -2.10
N SER A 109 24.78 0.51 -2.47
CA SER A 109 24.14 1.82 -2.63
C SER A 109 23.09 1.75 -3.74
N VAL A 110 21.97 2.42 -3.54
CA VAL A 110 20.91 2.52 -4.55
C VAL A 110 20.50 3.97 -4.77
N ILE A 111 19.89 4.21 -5.93
CA ILE A 111 19.29 5.49 -6.29
C ILE A 111 17.78 5.33 -6.16
N TYR A 112 17.17 6.11 -5.28
CA TYR A 112 15.72 6.29 -5.22
C TYR A 112 15.29 7.49 -6.06
N GLU A 113 14.26 7.31 -6.85
CA GLU A 113 13.46 8.38 -7.43
C GLU A 113 12.12 8.36 -6.69
N LEU A 114 11.83 9.39 -5.92
CA LEU A 114 10.65 9.47 -5.05
C LEU A 114 9.76 10.63 -5.47
N GLU A 115 8.44 10.42 -5.45
CA GLU A 115 7.43 11.45 -5.60
C GLU A 115 6.43 11.36 -4.45
N VAL A 116 6.32 12.40 -3.63
CA VAL A 116 5.30 12.50 -2.59
C VAL A 116 4.05 13.12 -3.19
N LEU A 117 3.01 12.34 -3.39
CA LEU A 117 1.74 12.81 -3.97
C LEU A 117 0.93 13.62 -2.96
N ASP A 118 0.73 13.05 -1.78
CA ASP A 118 0.00 13.65 -0.67
C ASP A 118 0.34 12.94 0.65
N PHE A 119 -0.24 13.38 1.76
CA PHE A 119 -0.18 12.65 3.03
C PHE A 119 -1.41 12.91 3.90
N VAL A 120 -1.67 11.96 4.81
CA VAL A 120 -2.74 12.03 5.82
C VAL A 120 -2.18 11.70 7.20
N PRO A 121 -2.69 12.34 8.26
CA PRO A 121 -2.23 12.05 9.63
C PRO A 121 -2.80 10.74 10.18
N ASN A 122 -3.95 10.29 9.67
CA ASN A 122 -4.62 9.07 10.12
C ASN A 122 -5.18 8.30 8.92
N ILE A 123 -4.56 7.20 8.61
CA ILE A 123 -4.94 6.38 7.44
C ILE A 123 -6.31 5.72 7.63
N ASN A 124 -6.65 5.31 8.85
CA ASN A 124 -7.94 4.65 9.12
C ASN A 124 -9.10 5.64 8.94
N GLU A 125 -8.98 6.86 9.45
CA GLU A 125 -9.99 7.90 9.25
C GLU A 125 -10.14 8.27 7.77
N TYR A 126 -9.03 8.37 7.06
CA TYR A 126 -9.03 8.63 5.62
C TYR A 126 -9.76 7.54 4.85
N GLN A 127 -9.44 6.27 5.09
CA GLN A 127 -10.07 5.13 4.42
C GLN A 127 -11.55 4.99 4.78
N LEU A 128 -11.91 5.20 6.05
CA LEU A 128 -13.32 5.19 6.47
C LEU A 128 -14.12 6.32 5.84
N LYS A 129 -13.52 7.49 5.67
CA LYS A 129 -14.15 8.61 4.96
C LYS A 129 -14.42 8.24 3.50
N GLN A 130 -13.43 7.72 2.78
CA GLN A 130 -13.59 7.27 1.39
C GLN A 130 -14.67 6.18 1.26
N LEU A 131 -14.69 5.22 2.19
CA LEU A 131 -15.71 4.17 2.19
C LEU A 131 -17.13 4.73 2.40
N ARG A 132 -17.30 5.71 3.31
CA ARG A 132 -18.58 6.37 3.53
C ARG A 132 -19.04 7.16 2.30
N GLU A 133 -18.14 7.92 1.69
CA GLU A 133 -18.41 8.67 0.46
C GLU A 133 -18.82 7.73 -0.69
N PHE A 134 -18.11 6.62 -0.87
CA PHE A 134 -18.47 5.58 -1.84
C PHE A 134 -19.86 4.99 -1.57
N ARG A 135 -20.16 4.65 -0.31
CA ARG A 135 -21.49 4.15 0.09
C ARG A 135 -22.58 5.16 -0.25
N ASP A 136 -22.41 6.41 0.16
CA ASP A 136 -23.43 7.44 0.01
C ASP A 136 -23.72 7.74 -1.48
N GLN A 137 -22.71 7.62 -2.33
CA GLN A 137 -22.85 7.77 -3.78
C GLN A 137 -23.50 6.56 -4.46
N ASN A 138 -23.13 5.34 -4.07
CA ASN A 138 -23.53 4.12 -4.79
C ASN A 138 -24.65 3.34 -4.10
N TYR A 139 -24.83 3.51 -2.81
CA TYR A 139 -25.79 2.77 -1.97
C TYR A 139 -26.44 3.67 -0.92
N PRO A 140 -27.15 4.75 -1.33
CA PRO A 140 -27.74 5.70 -0.38
C PRO A 140 -28.70 4.99 0.57
N GLY A 141 -28.62 5.31 1.87
CA GLY A 141 -29.44 4.71 2.91
C GLY A 141 -28.95 3.34 3.42
N LEU A 142 -27.81 2.82 2.93
CA LEU A 142 -27.21 1.65 3.51
C LEU A 142 -26.51 1.99 4.83
N GLU A 143 -26.90 1.31 5.91
CA GLU A 143 -26.30 1.52 7.23
C GLU A 143 -24.97 0.76 7.39
N SER A 144 -24.08 1.29 8.24
CA SER A 144 -22.87 0.58 8.63
C SER A 144 -23.16 -0.41 9.75
N SER A 145 -22.38 -1.50 9.79
CA SER A 145 -22.30 -2.34 10.98
C SER A 145 -21.60 -1.59 12.13
N GLU A 146 -21.67 -2.11 13.35
CA GLU A 146 -20.94 -1.58 14.52
C GLU A 146 -19.43 -1.54 14.30
N THR A 147 -18.90 -2.48 13.50
CA THR A 147 -17.48 -2.59 13.15
C THR A 147 -17.06 -1.70 11.96
N GLY A 148 -18.00 -0.95 11.36
CA GLY A 148 -17.71 0.06 10.34
C GLY A 148 -17.74 -0.45 8.90
N PHE A 149 -18.03 -1.72 8.64
CA PHE A 149 -18.22 -2.21 7.28
C PHE A 149 -19.67 -2.04 6.81
N PHE A 150 -19.87 -2.06 5.48
CA PHE A 150 -21.17 -1.99 4.84
C PHE A 150 -21.44 -3.28 4.08
N PHE A 151 -22.64 -3.81 4.16
CA PHE A 151 -23.04 -4.94 3.33
C PHE A 151 -24.47 -4.79 2.83
N LYS A 152 -24.72 -5.30 1.63
CA LYS A 152 -26.05 -5.37 1.04
C LYS A 152 -26.30 -6.79 0.58
N LYS A 153 -27.34 -7.40 1.14
CA LYS A 153 -27.81 -8.70 0.69
C LYS A 153 -28.61 -8.52 -0.61
N THR A 154 -28.09 -9.00 -1.73
CA THR A 154 -28.73 -8.82 -3.06
C THR A 154 -29.72 -9.95 -3.37
N LYS A 155 -29.58 -11.10 -2.72
CA LYS A 155 -30.49 -12.24 -2.83
C LYS A 155 -30.65 -12.90 -1.49
N SER A 156 -31.89 -13.14 -1.08
CA SER A 156 -32.22 -13.96 0.09
C SER A 156 -32.85 -15.25 -0.37
N VAL A 157 -32.51 -16.34 0.29
CA VAL A 157 -33.18 -17.61 0.14
C VAL A 157 -33.93 -17.87 1.45
N SER A 158 -35.21 -18.20 1.37
CA SER A 158 -35.93 -18.69 2.53
C SER A 158 -35.45 -20.11 2.83
N PHE A 159 -34.92 -20.30 4.02
CA PHE A 159 -34.65 -21.64 4.51
C PHE A 159 -35.94 -22.24 5.08
N GLU A 160 -36.22 -23.48 4.76
CA GLU A 160 -37.17 -24.27 5.55
C GLU A 160 -36.55 -24.50 6.93
N GLU A 161 -37.36 -24.68 7.97
CA GLU A 161 -36.89 -24.87 9.36
C GLU A 161 -35.91 -26.03 9.57
N SER A 162 -35.73 -26.87 8.56
CA SER A 162 -34.83 -28.04 8.54
C SER A 162 -33.50 -27.78 7.82
N ALA A 163 -33.23 -26.55 7.35
CA ALA A 163 -31.95 -26.26 6.70
C ALA A 163 -30.83 -26.20 7.76
N ASP A 164 -29.86 -27.10 7.62
CA ASP A 164 -28.69 -27.10 8.48
C ASP A 164 -27.95 -25.76 8.36
N SER A 165 -27.66 -25.14 9.50
CA SER A 165 -26.73 -24.00 9.55
C SER A 165 -25.33 -24.53 9.23
N ILE A 166 -24.53 -23.70 8.59
CA ILE A 166 -23.10 -24.00 8.36
C ILE A 166 -22.45 -24.21 9.73
N ALA A 167 -21.96 -25.42 9.98
CA ALA A 167 -21.26 -25.75 11.22
C ALA A 167 -19.78 -25.28 11.15
N ASP A 168 -19.18 -25.18 12.33
CA ASP A 168 -17.74 -24.95 12.43
C ASP A 168 -16.98 -26.09 11.72
N GLU A 169 -15.89 -25.76 11.05
CA GLU A 169 -15.04 -26.70 10.28
C GLU A 169 -15.63 -27.22 8.96
N GLU A 170 -16.81 -26.79 8.54
CA GLU A 170 -17.34 -27.13 7.23
C GLU A 170 -16.65 -26.35 6.10
N SER A 171 -16.33 -27.06 5.01
CA SER A 171 -15.76 -26.45 3.82
C SER A 171 -16.85 -25.85 2.92
N LEU A 172 -16.72 -24.57 2.59
CA LEU A 172 -17.63 -23.87 1.70
C LEU A 172 -17.01 -23.63 0.32
N LYS A 173 -17.81 -23.77 -0.72
CA LYS A 173 -17.45 -23.29 -2.05
C LYS A 173 -18.08 -21.92 -2.27
N ILE A 174 -17.25 -20.91 -2.38
CA ILE A 174 -17.68 -19.53 -2.63
C ILE A 174 -17.11 -19.03 -3.95
N PHE A 175 -17.88 -18.17 -4.64
CA PHE A 175 -17.41 -17.38 -5.76
C PHE A 175 -17.37 -15.93 -5.31
N TYR A 176 -16.27 -15.24 -5.63
CA TYR A 176 -16.11 -13.87 -5.24
C TYR A 176 -15.33 -13.06 -6.27
N THR A 177 -15.47 -11.75 -6.19
CA THR A 177 -14.62 -10.79 -6.89
C THR A 177 -14.29 -9.67 -5.92
N GLY A 178 -13.00 -9.49 -5.61
CA GLY A 178 -12.47 -8.39 -4.80
C GLY A 178 -12.21 -7.18 -5.67
N ARG A 179 -12.74 -6.01 -5.27
CA ARG A 179 -12.57 -4.74 -5.99
C ARG A 179 -12.18 -3.63 -5.02
N LEU A 180 -11.31 -2.73 -5.48
CA LEU A 180 -11.10 -1.44 -4.83
C LEU A 180 -12.30 -0.51 -5.09
N LEU A 181 -12.37 0.62 -4.38
CA LEU A 181 -13.49 1.55 -4.49
C LEU A 181 -13.60 2.21 -5.88
N ASP A 182 -12.53 2.26 -6.64
CA ASP A 182 -12.47 2.73 -8.04
C ASP A 182 -12.88 1.66 -9.07
N GLY A 183 -13.17 0.43 -8.60
CA GLY A 183 -13.59 -0.70 -9.41
C GLY A 183 -12.44 -1.63 -9.87
N PHE A 184 -11.18 -1.30 -9.57
CA PHE A 184 -10.05 -2.18 -9.89
C PHE A 184 -10.22 -3.55 -9.23
N VAL A 185 -10.12 -4.63 -10.03
CA VAL A 185 -10.22 -6.01 -9.55
C VAL A 185 -8.85 -6.50 -9.12
N PHE A 186 -8.69 -6.77 -7.84
CA PHE A 186 -7.43 -7.27 -7.27
C PHE A 186 -7.43 -8.77 -7.03
N ASP A 187 -8.63 -9.41 -6.97
CA ASP A 187 -8.73 -10.86 -6.78
C ASP A 187 -10.10 -11.38 -7.25
N SER A 188 -10.14 -12.61 -7.75
CA SER A 188 -11.38 -13.32 -8.13
C SER A 188 -11.12 -14.80 -8.35
N ASN A 189 -12.16 -15.63 -8.21
CA ASN A 189 -12.14 -17.04 -8.57
C ASN A 189 -13.32 -17.42 -9.50
#